data_a1d7bf3a251848d4021b10f03cee81ca
#
_entry.id   a1d7bf3a251848d4021b10f03cee81ca
#
_cell.length_a   1.000
_cell.length_b   1.000
_cell.length_c   1.000
_cell.angle_alpha   90.00
_cell.angle_beta   90.00
_cell.angle_gamma   90.00
#
_symmetry.space_group_name_H-M   'P 1'
#
loop_
_entity.id
_entity.type
_entity.pdbx_description
1 polymer ?
#
loop_
_entity_poly.entity_id
_entity_poly.type
_entity_poly.pdbx_seq_one_letter_code
_entity_poly.pdbx_strand_id
1 'polypeptide(L)'
;PERKITRSKDNILYELDGEPALGLYKKYLGDHVQDLPTQCFYFPLYYQTKDMKKGIVRTILGVDEKTGSMTFAGDLEEGSTARLMKTNIDNLVSGAEDAAKACLSAGASSPGLAIIMSCVGRKIIMKQRVEEEIEVVEEIFGPQTHLTGFYSYGEIAPSKNTLDPTIHLHNQTISITTFAEI
;
A
#
# COMPACT_ATOMS: atom_id res chain seq x y z
N PRO A 1 3.16 4.57 17.79
CA PRO A 1 1.95 4.17 18.53
C PRO A 1 0.76 4.07 17.60
N GLU A 2 -0.22 3.23 17.97
CA GLU A 2 -1.53 3.14 17.32
C GLU A 2 -2.43 4.23 17.88
N ARG A 3 -3.30 4.80 17.03
CA ARG A 3 -4.21 5.88 17.35
C ARG A 3 -5.60 5.54 16.85
N LYS A 4 -6.63 6.00 17.58
CA LYS A 4 -8.02 5.86 17.16
C LYS A 4 -8.41 6.99 16.21
N ILE A 5 -9.07 6.68 15.11
CA ILE A 5 -9.69 7.66 14.23
C ILE A 5 -10.96 8.16 14.93
N THR A 6 -10.94 9.41 15.38
CA THR A 6 -12.04 10.01 16.12
C THR A 6 -12.92 10.90 15.27
N ARG A 7 -12.39 11.42 14.15
CA ARG A 7 -13.20 12.13 13.16
C ARG A 7 -12.62 11.97 11.75
N SER A 8 -13.44 11.46 10.84
CA SER A 8 -13.14 11.34 9.41
C SER A 8 -14.44 11.52 8.60
N LYS A 9 -14.28 11.80 7.32
CA LYS A 9 -15.37 11.80 6.35
C LYS A 9 -14.82 11.35 5.00
N ASP A 10 -15.38 10.28 4.47
CA ASP A 10 -14.89 9.66 3.25
C ASP A 10 -13.37 9.40 3.37
N ASN A 11 -12.56 9.95 2.48
CA ASN A 11 -11.10 9.82 2.47
C ASN A 11 -10.36 10.96 3.20
N ILE A 12 -11.05 11.77 4.00
CA ILE A 12 -10.46 12.89 4.74
C ILE A 12 -10.41 12.56 6.22
N LEU A 13 -9.21 12.58 6.79
CA LEU A 13 -8.93 12.40 8.21
C LEU A 13 -8.78 13.75 8.90
N TYR A 14 -9.62 14.03 9.89
CA TYR A 14 -9.59 15.26 10.66
C TYR A 14 -8.90 15.07 12.02
N GLU A 15 -9.24 13.98 12.74
CA GLU A 15 -8.77 13.79 14.12
C GLU A 15 -8.32 12.36 14.42
N LEU A 16 -7.25 12.27 15.21
CA LEU A 16 -6.74 11.06 15.84
C LEU A 16 -6.73 11.28 17.36
N ASP A 17 -7.38 10.41 18.12
CA ASP A 17 -7.52 10.52 19.58
C ASP A 17 -8.07 11.88 20.06
N GLY A 18 -8.91 12.55 19.25
CA GLY A 18 -9.48 13.87 19.56
C GLY A 18 -8.57 15.05 19.23
N GLU A 19 -7.37 14.84 18.68
CA GLU A 19 -6.45 15.90 18.28
C GLU A 19 -6.38 16.02 16.74
N PRO A 20 -6.09 17.22 16.18
CA PRO A 20 -5.92 17.40 14.75
C PRO A 20 -4.90 16.43 14.14
N ALA A 21 -5.32 15.65 13.14
CA ALA A 21 -4.53 14.57 12.56
C ALA A 21 -3.19 15.06 11.97
N LEU A 22 -3.23 16.18 11.23
CA LEU A 22 -2.03 16.76 10.64
C LEU A 22 -1.01 17.22 11.71
N GLY A 23 -1.51 17.77 12.82
CA GLY A 23 -0.66 18.20 13.95
C GLY A 23 0.10 17.02 14.56
N LEU A 24 -0.60 15.90 14.82
CA LEU A 24 0.02 14.67 15.30
C LEU A 24 0.99 14.07 14.27
N TYR A 25 0.61 14.04 13.01
CA TYR A 25 1.44 13.53 11.93
C TYR A 25 2.77 14.30 11.85
N LYS A 26 2.73 15.63 11.87
CA LYS A 26 3.92 16.49 11.88
C LYS A 26 4.84 16.22 13.07
N LYS A 27 4.28 16.01 14.26
CA LYS A 27 5.09 15.66 15.46
C LYS A 27 5.90 14.37 15.26
N TYR A 28 5.34 13.38 14.53
CA TYR A 28 6.04 12.12 14.26
C TYR A 28 7.05 12.23 13.12
N LEU A 29 6.83 13.11 12.15
CA LEU A 29 7.73 13.32 11.01
C LEU A 29 9.02 14.06 11.42
N GLY A 30 8.99 14.89 12.47
CA GLY A 30 10.13 15.70 12.86
C GLY A 30 10.63 16.59 11.71
N ASP A 31 11.91 16.49 11.38
CA ASP A 31 12.54 17.32 10.34
C ASP A 31 11.99 17.05 8.92
N HIS A 32 11.35 15.91 8.69
CA HIS A 32 10.73 15.56 7.38
C HIS A 32 9.48 16.38 7.06
N VAL A 33 8.97 17.20 7.99
CA VAL A 33 7.80 18.07 7.77
C VAL A 33 8.02 19.08 6.64
N GLN A 34 9.26 19.51 6.41
CA GLN A 34 9.60 20.55 5.43
C GLN A 34 9.30 20.10 3.98
N ASP A 35 9.31 18.81 3.72
CA ASP A 35 9.12 18.23 2.39
C ASP A 35 7.69 17.74 2.15
N LEU A 36 6.71 18.16 2.95
CA LEU A 36 5.31 17.84 2.71
C LEU A 36 4.78 18.57 1.44
N PRO A 37 3.91 17.93 0.62
CA PRO A 37 3.34 16.59 0.82
C PRO A 37 4.17 15.42 0.27
N THR A 38 5.33 15.65 -0.35
CA THR A 38 6.13 14.59 -1.00
C THR A 38 6.54 13.49 -0.02
N GLN A 39 6.87 13.85 1.22
CA GLN A 39 7.24 12.89 2.26
C GLN A 39 6.11 11.94 2.67
N CYS A 40 4.86 12.29 2.38
CA CYS A 40 3.72 11.44 2.71
C CYS A 40 3.79 10.03 2.07
N PHE A 41 4.43 9.88 0.91
CA PHE A 41 4.64 8.57 0.30
C PHE A 41 5.57 7.67 1.11
N TYR A 42 6.55 8.26 1.81
CA TYR A 42 7.49 7.52 2.64
C TYR A 42 6.94 7.20 4.04
N PHE A 43 5.90 7.91 4.47
CA PHE A 43 5.30 7.78 5.79
C PHE A 43 3.76 7.59 5.71
N PRO A 44 3.29 6.50 5.09
CA PRO A 44 1.86 6.20 5.01
C PRO A 44 1.29 5.79 6.37
N LEU A 45 -0.03 5.65 6.46
CA LEU A 45 -0.68 5.06 7.62
C LEU A 45 -1.01 3.58 7.38
N TYR A 46 -0.78 2.74 8.37
CA TYR A 46 -1.42 1.45 8.51
C TYR A 46 -2.80 1.69 9.12
N TYR A 47 -3.83 1.23 8.44
CA TYR A 47 -5.22 1.44 8.76
C TYR A 47 -5.91 0.10 8.98
N GLN A 48 -6.70 -0.01 10.05
CA GLN A 48 -7.42 -1.23 10.37
C GLN A 48 -8.78 -0.93 11.00
N THR A 49 -9.85 -1.51 10.43
CA THR A 49 -11.17 -1.55 11.04
C THR A 49 -11.29 -2.74 11.99
N LYS A 50 -12.37 -2.77 12.79
CA LYS A 50 -12.65 -3.88 13.69
C LYS A 50 -12.91 -5.20 12.97
N ASP A 51 -13.45 -5.13 11.75
CA ASP A 51 -13.83 -6.30 10.95
C ASP A 51 -12.67 -6.83 10.11
N MET A 52 -11.60 -6.07 9.97
CA MET A 52 -10.39 -6.50 9.28
C MET A 52 -9.52 -7.38 10.17
N LYS A 53 -9.20 -8.60 9.72
CA LYS A 53 -8.20 -9.45 10.40
C LYS A 53 -6.79 -8.85 10.33
N LYS A 54 -6.49 -8.15 9.22
CA LYS A 54 -5.23 -7.45 8.99
C LYS A 54 -5.52 -6.11 8.35
N GLY A 55 -4.88 -5.07 8.84
CA GLY A 55 -5.01 -3.73 8.26
C GLY A 55 -4.27 -3.59 6.94
N ILE A 56 -4.51 -2.48 6.29
CA ILE A 56 -3.99 -2.11 4.98
C ILE A 56 -3.24 -0.78 5.04
N VAL A 57 -2.43 -0.52 4.02
CA VAL A 57 -1.75 0.76 3.87
C VAL A 57 -2.72 1.79 3.28
N ARG A 58 -2.71 3.00 3.84
CA ARG A 58 -3.40 4.18 3.32
C ARG A 58 -2.38 5.27 3.01
N THR A 59 -2.25 5.60 1.72
CA THR A 59 -1.35 6.66 1.25
C THR A 59 -2.00 8.02 1.44
N ILE A 60 -1.23 8.95 1.98
CA ILE A 60 -1.64 10.35 2.14
C ILE A 60 -1.36 11.06 0.81
N LEU A 61 -2.39 11.68 0.23
CA LEU A 61 -2.33 12.40 -1.04
C LEU A 61 -2.15 13.92 -0.85
N GLY A 62 -2.56 14.43 0.29
CA GLY A 62 -2.48 15.86 0.57
C GLY A 62 -2.74 16.21 2.02
N VAL A 63 -2.39 17.44 2.38
CA VAL A 63 -2.59 18.01 3.71
C VAL A 63 -3.24 19.38 3.58
N ASP A 64 -4.12 19.72 4.51
CA ASP A 64 -4.73 21.04 4.62
C ASP A 64 -4.36 21.69 5.97
N GLU A 65 -3.51 22.68 5.90
CA GLU A 65 -3.02 23.42 7.08
C GLU A 65 -4.13 24.20 7.80
N LYS A 66 -5.17 24.64 7.08
CA LYS A 66 -6.24 25.46 7.66
C LYS A 66 -7.16 24.63 8.54
N THR A 67 -7.49 23.44 8.10
CA THR A 67 -8.39 22.53 8.82
C THR A 67 -7.63 21.53 9.69
N GLY A 68 -6.31 21.40 9.53
CA GLY A 68 -5.49 20.40 10.19
C GLY A 68 -5.79 18.97 9.73
N SER A 69 -6.37 18.82 8.53
CA SER A 69 -6.80 17.54 7.97
C SER A 69 -5.82 16.97 6.94
N MET A 70 -6.03 15.71 6.60
CA MET A 70 -5.21 14.96 5.65
C MET A 70 -6.14 14.19 4.71
N THR A 71 -5.84 14.23 3.40
CA THR A 71 -6.58 13.50 2.36
C THR A 71 -5.84 12.22 1.98
N PHE A 72 -6.55 11.11 1.87
CA PHE A 72 -5.99 9.78 1.60
C PHE A 72 -6.45 9.21 0.25
N ALA A 73 -5.74 8.18 -0.21
CA ALA A 73 -6.07 7.43 -1.42
C ALA A 73 -7.13 6.32 -1.16
N GLY A 74 -8.02 6.52 -0.21
CA GLY A 74 -9.13 5.62 0.13
C GLY A 74 -9.74 6.01 1.45
N ASP A 75 -10.96 5.55 1.69
CA ASP A 75 -11.77 5.94 2.84
C ASP A 75 -11.19 5.46 4.17
N LEU A 76 -11.55 6.20 5.21
CA LEU A 76 -11.16 6.00 6.59
C LEU A 76 -12.39 6.11 7.50
N GLU A 77 -12.72 5.03 8.19
CA GLU A 77 -13.90 4.96 9.07
C GLU A 77 -13.60 5.46 10.48
N GLU A 78 -14.50 6.28 11.03
CA GLU A 78 -14.46 6.63 12.44
C GLU A 78 -14.55 5.39 13.34
N GLY A 79 -13.80 5.40 14.42
CA GLY A 79 -13.73 4.28 15.36
C GLY A 79 -12.69 3.21 14.99
N SER A 80 -12.14 3.23 13.78
CA SER A 80 -11.02 2.40 13.37
C SER A 80 -9.69 2.89 13.95
N THR A 81 -8.61 2.16 13.68
CA THR A 81 -7.27 2.49 14.15
C THR A 81 -6.32 2.83 13.02
N ALA A 82 -5.38 3.71 13.30
CA ALA A 82 -4.31 4.09 12.40
C ALA A 82 -2.96 4.12 13.11
N ARG A 83 -1.90 3.74 12.38
CA ARG A 83 -0.52 3.77 12.87
C ARG A 83 0.40 4.28 11.78
N LEU A 84 1.29 5.23 12.14
CA LEU A 84 2.30 5.71 11.21
C LEU A 84 3.26 4.58 10.83
N MET A 85 3.54 4.49 9.54
CA MET A 85 4.55 3.59 8.99
C MET A 85 5.72 4.38 8.42
N LYS A 86 6.83 3.70 8.22
CA LYS A 86 7.95 4.18 7.42
C LYS A 86 8.21 3.16 6.33
N THR A 87 8.21 3.62 5.08
CA THR A 87 8.47 2.77 3.93
C THR A 87 9.97 2.45 3.84
N ASN A 88 10.28 1.19 3.52
CA ASN A 88 11.60 0.72 3.15
C ASN A 88 11.53 0.08 1.76
N ILE A 89 12.44 0.45 0.86
CA ILE A 89 12.46 -0.06 -0.53
C ILE A 89 12.65 -1.58 -0.54
N ASP A 90 13.51 -2.13 0.30
CA ASP A 90 13.75 -3.57 0.36
C ASP A 90 12.46 -4.34 0.75
N ASN A 91 11.63 -3.76 1.62
CA ASN A 91 10.32 -4.33 1.93
C ASN A 91 9.33 -4.25 0.75
N LEU A 92 9.47 -3.26 -0.13
CA LEU A 92 8.69 -3.21 -1.36
C LEU A 92 9.11 -4.33 -2.31
N VAL A 93 10.40 -4.54 -2.54
CA VAL A 93 10.92 -5.65 -3.35
C VAL A 93 10.47 -6.99 -2.79
N SER A 94 10.65 -7.21 -1.47
CA SER A 94 10.16 -8.44 -0.80
C SER A 94 8.64 -8.62 -0.94
N GLY A 95 7.88 -7.52 -0.99
CA GLY A 95 6.44 -7.58 -1.24
C GLY A 95 6.09 -8.07 -2.65
N ALA A 96 6.89 -7.74 -3.67
CA ALA A 96 6.75 -8.25 -5.03
C ALA A 96 7.11 -9.75 -5.10
N GLU A 97 8.20 -10.13 -4.45
CA GLU A 97 8.62 -11.53 -4.27
C GLU A 97 7.50 -12.38 -3.65
N ASP A 98 6.92 -11.89 -2.56
CA ASP A 98 5.84 -12.58 -1.87
C ASP A 98 4.57 -12.71 -2.73
N ALA A 99 4.23 -11.69 -3.53
CA ALA A 99 3.09 -11.74 -4.43
C ALA A 99 3.29 -12.80 -5.53
N ALA A 100 4.49 -12.88 -6.12
CA ALA A 100 4.83 -13.90 -7.12
C ALA A 100 4.78 -15.31 -6.53
N LYS A 101 5.35 -15.52 -5.34
CA LYS A 101 5.29 -16.81 -4.62
C LYS A 101 3.85 -17.23 -4.30
N ALA A 102 3.00 -16.27 -3.95
CA ALA A 102 1.59 -16.54 -3.69
C ALA A 102 0.86 -17.05 -4.94
N CYS A 103 1.15 -16.50 -6.13
CA CYS A 103 0.61 -16.99 -7.39
C CYS A 103 0.99 -18.45 -7.67
N LEU A 104 2.26 -18.80 -7.50
CA LEU A 104 2.71 -20.20 -7.67
C LEU A 104 2.05 -21.16 -6.68
N SER A 105 1.87 -20.70 -5.44
CA SER A 105 1.21 -21.51 -4.40
C SER A 105 -0.28 -21.75 -4.66
N ALA A 106 -0.92 -20.88 -5.46
CA ALA A 106 -2.33 -20.99 -5.82
C ALA A 106 -2.61 -21.99 -6.97
N GLY A 107 -1.58 -22.62 -7.54
CA GLY A 107 -1.71 -23.73 -8.48
C GLY A 107 -1.08 -23.54 -9.86
N ALA A 108 -0.47 -22.40 -10.15
CA ALA A 108 0.27 -22.19 -11.40
C ALA A 108 1.74 -22.51 -11.21
N SER A 109 2.12 -23.77 -11.42
CA SER A 109 3.53 -24.18 -11.28
C SER A 109 4.48 -23.54 -12.33
N SER A 110 3.92 -23.06 -13.44
CA SER A 110 4.66 -22.32 -14.49
C SER A 110 3.66 -21.55 -15.33
N PRO A 111 3.33 -20.29 -14.98
CA PRO A 111 2.40 -19.49 -15.77
C PRO A 111 3.03 -19.11 -17.12
N GLY A 112 2.23 -19.13 -18.20
CA GLY A 112 2.65 -18.61 -19.50
C GLY A 112 2.64 -17.08 -19.56
N LEU A 113 1.76 -16.45 -18.78
CA LEU A 113 1.61 -14.99 -18.71
C LEU A 113 1.37 -14.55 -17.26
N ALA A 114 2.03 -13.46 -16.87
CA ALA A 114 1.73 -12.75 -15.63
C ALA A 114 1.46 -11.26 -15.92
N ILE A 115 0.33 -10.76 -15.41
CA ILE A 115 -0.04 -9.34 -15.47
C ILE A 115 0.23 -8.72 -14.10
N ILE A 116 1.10 -7.72 -14.07
CA ILE A 116 1.56 -7.04 -12.86
C ILE A 116 0.90 -5.65 -12.80
N MET A 117 0.17 -5.38 -11.74
CA MET A 117 -0.38 -4.06 -11.44
C MET A 117 0.32 -3.54 -10.19
N SER A 118 1.21 -2.57 -10.36
CA SER A 118 1.96 -1.95 -9.27
C SER A 118 1.44 -0.55 -9.00
N CYS A 119 1.34 -0.18 -7.73
CA CYS A 119 0.92 1.17 -7.35
C CYS A 119 1.96 2.22 -7.75
N VAL A 120 1.51 3.33 -8.33
CA VAL A 120 2.40 4.45 -8.70
C VAL A 120 3.19 4.99 -7.49
N GLY A 121 2.64 4.86 -6.27
CA GLY A 121 3.34 5.20 -5.04
C GLY A 121 4.63 4.41 -4.84
N ARG A 122 4.66 3.14 -5.25
CA ARG A 122 5.88 2.31 -5.22
C ARG A 122 6.92 2.86 -6.18
N LYS A 123 6.52 3.20 -7.42
CA LYS A 123 7.41 3.83 -8.42
C LYS A 123 8.03 5.13 -7.90
N ILE A 124 7.23 5.99 -7.27
CA ILE A 124 7.70 7.26 -6.68
C ILE A 124 8.74 7.02 -5.59
N ILE A 125 8.55 6.02 -4.74
CA ILE A 125 9.43 5.68 -3.63
C ILE A 125 10.72 5.02 -4.13
N MET A 126 10.59 4.04 -5.03
CA MET A 126 11.72 3.22 -5.50
C MET A 126 12.66 3.96 -6.45
N LYS A 127 12.14 4.95 -7.20
CA LYS A 127 12.94 5.78 -8.13
C LYS A 127 13.74 4.92 -9.12
N GLN A 128 15.07 4.98 -9.04
CA GLN A 128 15.98 4.21 -9.90
C GLN A 128 16.03 2.71 -9.59
N ARG A 129 15.50 2.29 -8.44
CA ARG A 129 15.41 0.88 -8.04
C ARG A 129 14.08 0.22 -8.44
N VAL A 130 13.27 0.90 -9.26
CA VAL A 130 11.93 0.42 -9.64
C VAL A 130 11.97 -0.90 -10.44
N GLU A 131 13.08 -1.18 -11.13
CA GLU A 131 13.26 -2.41 -11.91
C GLU A 131 13.37 -3.64 -11.01
N GLU A 132 13.91 -3.49 -9.79
CA GLU A 132 14.10 -4.59 -8.84
C GLU A 132 12.79 -5.34 -8.49
N GLU A 133 11.63 -4.65 -8.52
CA GLU A 133 10.35 -5.32 -8.27
C GLU A 133 9.92 -6.24 -9.42
N ILE A 134 10.36 -5.97 -10.64
CA ILE A 134 10.07 -6.81 -11.81
C ILE A 134 11.09 -7.93 -11.90
N GLU A 135 12.37 -7.63 -11.65
CA GLU A 135 13.46 -8.62 -11.64
C GLU A 135 13.17 -9.77 -10.66
N VAL A 136 12.75 -9.46 -9.44
CA VAL A 136 12.40 -10.50 -8.46
C VAL A 136 11.20 -11.35 -8.88
N VAL A 137 10.23 -10.76 -9.57
CA VAL A 137 9.08 -11.51 -10.11
C VAL A 137 9.52 -12.43 -11.27
N GLU A 138 10.40 -11.94 -12.15
CA GLU A 138 10.97 -12.71 -13.26
C GLU A 138 11.80 -13.89 -12.75
N GLU A 139 12.63 -13.68 -11.72
CA GLU A 139 13.41 -14.75 -11.07
C GLU A 139 12.51 -15.88 -10.53
N ILE A 140 11.36 -15.54 -9.96
CA ILE A 140 10.43 -16.52 -9.37
C ILE A 140 9.66 -17.29 -10.43
N PHE A 141 9.15 -16.62 -11.46
CA PHE A 141 8.34 -17.26 -12.50
C PHE A 141 9.20 -17.96 -13.55
N GLY A 142 10.45 -17.51 -13.71
CA GLY A 142 11.39 -18.04 -14.68
C GLY A 142 11.19 -17.48 -16.11
N PRO A 143 12.15 -17.79 -17.02
CA PRO A 143 12.25 -17.14 -18.34
C PRO A 143 11.15 -17.53 -19.33
N GLN A 144 10.30 -18.51 -19.01
CA GLN A 144 9.19 -18.94 -19.87
C GLN A 144 7.91 -18.16 -19.61
N THR A 145 7.84 -17.36 -18.56
CA THR A 145 6.67 -16.54 -18.24
C THR A 145 6.80 -15.17 -18.90
N HIS A 146 5.83 -14.82 -19.73
CA HIS A 146 5.74 -13.46 -20.27
C HIS A 146 5.21 -12.49 -19.20
N LEU A 147 6.00 -11.47 -18.88
CA LEU A 147 5.60 -10.42 -17.94
C LEU A 147 5.06 -9.20 -18.68
N THR A 148 3.95 -8.68 -18.24
CA THR A 148 3.37 -7.41 -18.69
C THR A 148 2.67 -6.74 -17.54
N GLY A 149 2.35 -5.44 -17.66
CA GLY A 149 1.64 -4.74 -16.62
C GLY A 149 1.66 -3.23 -16.75
N PHE A 150 1.22 -2.56 -15.71
CA PHE A 150 1.15 -1.11 -15.66
C PHE A 150 1.16 -0.60 -14.21
N TYR A 151 1.39 0.71 -14.05
CA TYR A 151 1.23 1.39 -12.78
C TYR A 151 -0.19 1.92 -12.61
N SER A 152 -0.79 1.65 -11.44
CA SER A 152 -2.14 2.09 -11.06
C SER A 152 -2.10 3.05 -9.87
N TYR A 153 -3.21 3.74 -9.61
CA TYR A 153 -3.35 4.63 -8.43
C TYR A 153 -3.87 3.90 -7.20
N GLY A 154 -4.22 2.65 -7.31
CA GLY A 154 -4.66 1.77 -6.24
C GLY A 154 -5.07 0.41 -6.80
N GLU A 155 -4.91 -0.63 -6.01
CA GLU A 155 -5.12 -2.02 -6.39
C GLU A 155 -6.29 -2.61 -5.60
N ILE A 156 -7.27 -3.18 -6.31
CA ILE A 156 -8.37 -3.94 -5.69
C ILE A 156 -7.97 -5.42 -5.72
N ALA A 157 -7.61 -5.94 -4.56
CA ALA A 157 -7.10 -7.30 -4.45
C ALA A 157 -7.44 -7.90 -3.07
N PRO A 158 -7.42 -9.24 -2.94
CA PRO A 158 -7.48 -9.88 -1.63
C PRO A 158 -6.22 -9.54 -0.82
N SER A 159 -6.38 -9.45 0.50
CA SER A 159 -5.22 -9.38 1.38
C SER A 159 -4.38 -10.66 1.26
N LYS A 160 -3.06 -10.57 1.39
CA LYS A 160 -2.07 -11.66 1.23
C LYS A 160 -2.42 -12.96 1.97
N ASN A 161 -3.35 -12.93 2.92
CA ASN A 161 -3.76 -14.10 3.65
C ASN A 161 -4.88 -14.84 2.89
N THR A 162 -4.57 -15.99 2.32
CA THR A 162 -5.52 -16.88 1.64
C THR A 162 -6.71 -17.32 2.51
N LEU A 163 -6.61 -17.16 3.83
CA LEU A 163 -7.68 -17.44 4.79
C LEU A 163 -8.66 -16.26 4.96
N ASP A 164 -8.35 -15.10 4.40
CA ASP A 164 -9.23 -13.93 4.38
C ASP A 164 -9.48 -13.52 2.92
N PRO A 165 -10.58 -14.01 2.31
CA PRO A 165 -10.90 -13.70 0.92
C PRO A 165 -11.44 -12.28 0.75
N THR A 166 -11.46 -11.45 1.79
CA THR A 166 -11.97 -10.09 1.73
C THR A 166 -11.12 -9.26 0.76
N ILE A 167 -11.79 -8.65 -0.21
CA ILE A 167 -11.18 -7.78 -1.20
C ILE A 167 -11.19 -6.35 -0.67
N HIS A 168 -10.04 -5.70 -0.72
CA HIS A 168 -9.87 -4.31 -0.30
C HIS A 168 -9.23 -3.47 -1.41
N LEU A 169 -9.49 -2.17 -1.38
CA LEU A 169 -8.67 -1.21 -2.09
C LEU A 169 -7.35 -1.03 -1.32
N HIS A 170 -6.25 -1.36 -1.96
CA HIS A 170 -4.91 -1.22 -1.41
C HIS A 170 -4.19 0.00 -2.00
N ASN A 171 -3.22 0.51 -1.26
CA ASN A 171 -2.28 1.52 -1.71
C ASN A 171 -0.85 1.05 -1.48
N GLN A 172 0.08 1.50 -2.32
CA GLN A 172 1.50 1.13 -2.28
C GLN A 172 1.72 -0.39 -2.30
N THR A 173 0.85 -1.11 -2.98
CA THR A 173 0.91 -2.55 -3.14
C THR A 173 1.25 -2.93 -4.57
N ILE A 174 1.47 -4.22 -4.78
CA ILE A 174 1.59 -4.85 -6.08
C ILE A 174 0.64 -6.04 -6.10
N SER A 175 -0.10 -6.20 -7.16
CA SER A 175 -0.93 -7.37 -7.41
C SER A 175 -0.50 -8.04 -8.71
N ILE A 176 -0.53 -9.36 -8.72
CA ILE A 176 -0.12 -10.18 -9.85
C ILE A 176 -1.25 -11.16 -10.18
N THR A 177 -1.62 -11.21 -11.44
CA THR A 177 -2.57 -12.20 -11.98
C THR A 177 -1.84 -13.08 -12.98
N THR A 178 -1.90 -14.40 -12.80
CA THR A 178 -1.21 -15.36 -13.66
C THR A 178 -2.20 -16.17 -14.48
N PHE A 179 -1.78 -16.52 -15.69
CA PHE A 179 -2.51 -17.37 -16.63
C PHE A 179 -1.63 -18.54 -17.02
N ALA A 180 -2.18 -19.75 -16.94
CA ALA A 180 -1.55 -20.99 -17.40
C ALA A 180 -2.48 -21.71 -18.35
N GLU A 181 -1.92 -22.36 -19.38
CA GLU A 181 -2.68 -23.31 -20.20
C GLU A 181 -2.91 -24.60 -19.38
N ILE A 182 -4.09 -25.21 -19.55
CA ILE A 182 -4.51 -26.45 -18.89
C ILE A 182 -4.24 -27.61 -19.83
#